data_2ae56a08b9e5c5a8f39ea252115ed74c
#
_entry.id   2ae56a08b9e5c5a8f39ea252115ed74c
#
_cell.length_a   1.000
_cell.length_b   1.000
_cell.length_c   1.000
_cell.angle_alpha   90.00
_cell.angle_beta   90.00
_cell.angle_gamma   90.00
#
_symmetry.space_group_name_H-M   'P 1'
#
loop_
_entity.id
_entity.type
_entity.pdbx_description
1 polymer ?
#
loop_
_entity_poly.entity_id
_entity_poly.type
_entity_poly.pdbx_seq_one_letter_code
_entity_poly.pdbx_strand_id
1 'polypeptide(L)'
;MYHENGDFGLVRMVTLLPTPQSRSLFSLHTIGWHRCNDLYRITRPNGCETHLVLITTKGRGVLLLEGREYNLTAGTIAFIPRGLPNSYFTPKDGLWEFYWIHPYGDAAANFLDVAAPIGSYLTQFEPEYEYQQRMESLMRLCTQRERGSEWLISQQLSELLHHMVIQLRRRPEDETLSGRAIRYMKKHFREPVTLDALAQSLFVSTEHLIRAFKKETGSTPHQYLTRYRLINAAQMLEFSDRRVEEIAEKSGFSSSGSFISNFRREYGCTPLQYRELRWNSR
;
A
#
# COMPACT_ATOMS: atom_id res chain seq x y z
N MET A 1 -9.15 21.74 6.34
CA MET A 1 -9.58 20.34 6.27
C MET A 1 -11.08 20.35 6.42
N TYR A 2 -11.81 19.92 5.40
CA TYR A 2 -13.26 19.80 5.47
C TYR A 2 -13.59 18.39 5.96
N HIS A 3 -14.43 18.29 7.01
CA HIS A 3 -15.06 17.05 7.45
C HIS A 3 -16.54 17.20 7.08
N GLU A 4 -16.98 16.47 6.08
CA GLU A 4 -18.38 16.35 5.74
C GLU A 4 -18.86 14.96 6.08
N ASN A 5 -19.92 14.87 6.91
CA ASN A 5 -20.74 13.68 7.03
C ASN A 5 -21.87 13.82 6.01
N GLY A 6 -21.63 13.32 4.79
CA GLY A 6 -22.70 13.20 3.79
C GLY A 6 -23.44 11.88 3.96
N ASP A 7 -24.61 11.75 3.33
CA ASP A 7 -25.39 10.50 3.33
C ASP A 7 -24.59 9.28 2.84
N PHE A 8 -23.50 9.50 2.09
CA PHE A 8 -22.62 8.47 1.57
C PHE A 8 -21.44 8.09 2.49
N GLY A 9 -21.23 8.79 3.64
CA GLY A 9 -20.18 8.42 4.61
C GLY A 9 -19.29 9.55 5.11
N LEU A 10 -18.08 9.19 5.58
CA LEU A 10 -17.09 10.12 6.14
C LEU A 10 -16.10 10.56 5.08
N VAL A 11 -15.81 11.86 5.05
CA VAL A 11 -14.87 12.48 4.10
C VAL A 11 -13.87 13.36 4.83
N ARG A 12 -12.58 13.21 4.52
CA ARG A 12 -11.52 14.17 4.85
C ARG A 12 -10.86 14.61 3.55
N MET A 13 -10.81 15.90 3.28
CA MET A 13 -10.30 16.42 2.02
C MET A 13 -9.57 17.75 2.22
N VAL A 14 -8.51 17.97 1.45
CA VAL A 14 -7.77 19.25 1.36
C VAL A 14 -7.60 19.61 -0.11
N THR A 15 -8.04 20.81 -0.47
CA THR A 15 -7.79 21.41 -1.78
C THR A 15 -6.70 22.47 -1.66
N LEU A 16 -5.72 22.42 -2.56
CA LEU A 16 -4.61 23.35 -2.61
C LEU A 16 -4.85 24.36 -3.73
N LEU A 17 -4.60 25.63 -3.44
CA LEU A 17 -4.61 26.67 -4.46
C LEU A 17 -3.27 26.64 -5.21
N PRO A 18 -3.28 26.68 -6.55
CA PRO A 18 -2.06 26.74 -7.34
C PRO A 18 -1.22 27.98 -7.02
N THR A 19 0.09 27.78 -6.83
CA THR A 19 1.08 28.84 -6.73
C THR A 19 2.06 28.73 -7.89
N PRO A 20 2.85 29.79 -8.21
CA PRO A 20 3.88 29.68 -9.25
C PRO A 20 4.86 28.52 -8.99
N GLN A 21 5.25 28.29 -7.73
CA GLN A 21 6.14 27.20 -7.33
C GLN A 21 5.47 25.84 -7.54
N SER A 22 4.21 25.68 -7.12
CA SER A 22 3.50 24.40 -7.24
C SER A 22 3.25 23.99 -8.69
N ARG A 23 3.24 24.94 -9.64
CA ARG A 23 3.14 24.63 -11.07
C ARG A 23 4.35 23.88 -11.62
N SER A 24 5.53 24.19 -11.13
CA SER A 24 6.78 23.60 -11.62
C SER A 24 7.19 22.32 -10.89
N LEU A 25 6.56 22.01 -9.75
CA LEU A 25 6.91 20.90 -8.87
C LEU A 25 5.97 19.71 -9.04
N PHE A 26 6.31 18.59 -8.37
CA PHE A 26 5.32 17.57 -8.03
C PHE A 26 4.40 18.16 -6.95
N SER A 27 3.17 18.46 -7.29
CA SER A 27 2.22 19.09 -6.39
C SER A 27 0.88 18.36 -6.42
N LEU A 28 -0.03 18.79 -5.56
CA LEU A 28 -1.39 18.27 -5.47
C LEU A 28 -2.39 19.39 -5.74
N HIS A 29 -3.41 19.09 -6.53
CA HIS A 29 -4.62 19.92 -6.58
C HIS A 29 -5.51 19.58 -5.38
N THR A 30 -5.72 18.29 -5.13
CA THR A 30 -6.55 17.82 -4.04
C THR A 30 -6.04 16.47 -3.52
N ILE A 31 -6.17 16.27 -2.23
CA ILE A 31 -5.92 15.00 -1.53
C ILE A 31 -7.07 14.72 -0.59
N GLY A 32 -7.51 13.47 -0.49
CA GLY A 32 -8.58 13.08 0.41
C GLY A 32 -8.54 11.64 0.85
N TRP A 33 -9.33 11.36 1.88
CA TRP A 33 -9.68 10.04 2.38
C TRP A 33 -11.19 9.94 2.54
N HIS A 34 -11.75 8.84 2.05
CA HIS A 34 -13.17 8.56 2.12
C HIS A 34 -13.42 7.20 2.78
N ARG A 35 -14.48 7.13 3.57
CA ARG A 35 -15.11 5.89 4.03
C ARG A 35 -16.57 5.95 3.62
N CYS A 36 -16.92 5.27 2.55
CA CYS A 36 -18.18 5.41 1.85
C CYS A 36 -19.03 4.14 1.88
N ASN A 37 -20.35 4.32 1.99
CA ASN A 37 -21.35 3.29 1.77
C ASN A 37 -21.77 3.23 0.28
N ASP A 38 -22.76 2.42 -0.05
CA ASP A 38 -23.24 2.15 -1.41
C ASP A 38 -23.95 3.32 -2.11
N LEU A 39 -24.18 4.43 -1.42
CA LEU A 39 -24.67 5.67 -2.03
C LEU A 39 -23.54 6.44 -2.75
N TYR A 40 -22.27 6.09 -2.48
CA TYR A 40 -21.15 6.79 -3.05
C TYR A 40 -20.93 6.40 -4.51
N ARG A 41 -21.03 7.40 -5.41
CA ARG A 41 -20.74 7.25 -6.84
C ARG A 41 -20.22 8.56 -7.41
N ILE A 42 -19.14 8.45 -8.16
CA ILE A 42 -18.59 9.53 -8.97
C ILE A 42 -18.64 9.09 -10.44
N THR A 43 -19.10 9.98 -11.31
CA THR A 43 -19.09 9.75 -12.76
C THR A 43 -18.52 10.97 -13.46
N ARG A 44 -17.53 10.75 -14.32
CA ARG A 44 -16.85 11.78 -15.11
C ARG A 44 -16.90 11.40 -16.59
N PRO A 45 -17.94 11.78 -17.31
CA PRO A 45 -18.13 11.38 -18.71
C PRO A 45 -17.07 11.95 -19.66
N ASN A 46 -16.43 13.05 -19.28
CA ASN A 46 -15.35 13.69 -20.05
C ASN A 46 -13.97 13.53 -19.37
N GLY A 47 -13.86 12.64 -18.37
CA GLY A 47 -12.63 12.51 -17.58
C GLY A 47 -12.39 13.69 -16.64
N CYS A 48 -11.14 13.87 -16.26
CA CYS A 48 -10.64 14.95 -15.37
C CYS A 48 -9.47 15.66 -16.06
N GLU A 49 -9.26 16.94 -15.76
CA GLU A 49 -8.09 17.70 -16.24
C GLU A 49 -6.76 17.19 -15.63
N THR A 50 -6.83 16.61 -14.47
CA THR A 50 -5.69 16.02 -13.77
C THR A 50 -5.79 14.50 -13.74
N HIS A 51 -4.64 13.83 -13.58
CA HIS A 51 -4.63 12.40 -13.25
C HIS A 51 -5.30 12.16 -11.90
N LEU A 52 -5.79 10.94 -11.68
CA LEU A 52 -6.36 10.51 -10.41
C LEU A 52 -5.69 9.21 -9.96
N VAL A 53 -5.29 9.16 -8.70
CA VAL A 53 -4.82 7.94 -8.05
C VAL A 53 -5.78 7.60 -6.91
N LEU A 54 -6.27 6.36 -6.88
CA LEU A 54 -7.09 5.80 -5.81
C LEU A 54 -6.29 4.71 -5.10
N ILE A 55 -6.25 4.71 -3.77
CA ILE A 55 -5.53 3.74 -2.95
C ILE A 55 -6.53 3.13 -1.97
N THR A 56 -7.01 1.92 -2.25
CA THR A 56 -7.98 1.22 -1.41
C THR A 56 -7.31 0.63 -0.18
N THR A 57 -7.79 1.00 1.00
CA THR A 57 -7.26 0.51 2.28
C THR A 57 -8.14 -0.55 2.92
N LYS A 58 -9.48 -0.44 2.77
CA LYS A 58 -10.43 -1.42 3.29
C LYS A 58 -11.65 -1.54 2.40
N GLY A 59 -12.32 -2.68 2.48
CA GLY A 59 -13.55 -2.93 1.73
C GLY A 59 -13.31 -3.06 0.24
N ARG A 60 -14.26 -2.58 -0.56
CA ARG A 60 -14.24 -2.76 -2.02
C ARG A 60 -14.93 -1.58 -2.72
N GLY A 61 -14.25 -1.06 -3.74
CA GLY A 61 -14.83 -0.17 -4.75
C GLY A 61 -14.91 -0.85 -6.12
N VAL A 62 -15.61 -0.24 -7.04
CA VAL A 62 -15.67 -0.60 -8.45
C VAL A 62 -15.28 0.60 -9.29
N LEU A 63 -14.39 0.40 -10.27
CA LEU A 63 -13.99 1.39 -11.26
C LEU A 63 -14.43 0.92 -12.65
N LEU A 64 -15.16 1.76 -13.36
CA LEU A 64 -15.48 1.59 -14.78
C LEU A 64 -14.56 2.51 -15.57
N LEU A 65 -13.71 1.94 -16.42
CA LEU A 65 -12.74 2.67 -17.23
C LEU A 65 -12.57 1.96 -18.58
N GLU A 66 -12.64 2.70 -19.69
CA GLU A 66 -12.52 2.16 -21.05
C GLU A 66 -13.44 0.95 -21.33
N GLY A 67 -14.69 1.00 -20.84
CA GLY A 67 -15.66 -0.07 -21.02
C GLY A 67 -15.39 -1.34 -20.20
N ARG A 68 -14.40 -1.33 -19.33
CA ARG A 68 -14.05 -2.46 -18.43
C ARG A 68 -14.40 -2.13 -16.99
N GLU A 69 -14.73 -3.18 -16.25
CA GLU A 69 -14.97 -3.11 -14.82
C GLU A 69 -13.74 -3.63 -14.05
N TYR A 70 -13.29 -2.86 -13.07
CA TYR A 70 -12.17 -3.20 -12.21
C TYR A 70 -12.60 -3.21 -10.75
N ASN A 71 -12.26 -4.28 -10.03
CA ASN A 71 -12.51 -4.40 -8.60
C ASN A 71 -11.35 -3.78 -7.81
N LEU A 72 -11.65 -2.76 -7.01
CA LEU A 72 -10.69 -2.06 -6.16
C LEU A 72 -10.80 -2.62 -4.73
N THR A 73 -10.11 -3.72 -4.47
CA THR A 73 -10.05 -4.34 -3.14
C THR A 73 -8.94 -3.73 -2.28
N ALA A 74 -8.95 -4.01 -0.97
CA ALA A 74 -7.89 -3.58 -0.08
C ALA A 74 -6.50 -3.95 -0.63
N GLY A 75 -5.57 -2.99 -0.65
CA GLY A 75 -4.25 -3.14 -1.25
C GLY A 75 -4.17 -2.72 -2.72
N THR A 76 -5.28 -2.37 -3.38
CA THR A 76 -5.28 -1.94 -4.78
C THR A 76 -4.95 -0.45 -4.91
N ILE A 77 -4.04 -0.13 -5.82
CA ILE A 77 -3.85 1.22 -6.35
C ILE A 77 -4.46 1.25 -7.76
N ALA A 78 -5.33 2.22 -8.01
CA ALA A 78 -5.82 2.50 -9.35
C ALA A 78 -5.28 3.85 -9.83
N PHE A 79 -4.69 3.85 -11.02
CA PHE A 79 -4.26 5.05 -11.74
C PHE A 79 -5.22 5.34 -12.89
N ILE A 80 -5.82 6.51 -12.90
CA ILE A 80 -6.76 6.96 -13.92
C ILE A 80 -6.11 8.14 -14.65
N PRO A 81 -5.72 7.96 -15.92
CA PRO A 81 -5.16 9.03 -16.73
C PRO A 81 -6.13 10.20 -16.87
N ARG A 82 -5.57 11.42 -16.97
CA ARG A 82 -6.35 12.61 -17.27
C ARG A 82 -7.08 12.45 -18.63
N GLY A 83 -8.24 13.06 -18.75
CA GLY A 83 -9.05 13.03 -19.96
C GLY A 83 -9.82 11.73 -20.22
N LEU A 84 -9.56 10.63 -19.49
CA LEU A 84 -10.30 9.39 -19.71
C LEU A 84 -11.66 9.41 -18.99
N PRO A 85 -12.76 9.14 -19.70
CA PRO A 85 -14.07 8.93 -19.09
C PRO A 85 -14.02 7.80 -18.05
N ASN A 86 -14.56 8.07 -16.87
CA ASN A 86 -14.53 7.08 -15.79
C ASN A 86 -15.73 7.22 -14.85
N SER A 87 -16.05 6.12 -14.16
CA SER A 87 -16.98 6.12 -13.04
C SER A 87 -16.47 5.18 -11.97
N TYR A 88 -16.56 5.57 -10.70
CA TYR A 88 -16.21 4.69 -9.58
C TYR A 88 -17.21 4.85 -8.44
N PHE A 89 -17.46 3.75 -7.74
CA PHE A 89 -18.52 3.68 -6.74
C PHE A 89 -18.30 2.54 -5.75
N THR A 90 -18.99 2.63 -4.62
CA THR A 90 -19.09 1.52 -3.68
C THR A 90 -20.21 0.58 -4.14
N PRO A 91 -19.98 -0.75 -4.25
CA PRO A 91 -21.02 -1.71 -4.60
C PRO A 91 -22.16 -1.72 -3.58
N LYS A 92 -23.34 -2.24 -3.98
CA LYS A 92 -24.50 -2.39 -3.11
C LYS A 92 -24.15 -3.16 -1.83
N ASP A 93 -24.67 -2.70 -0.69
CA ASP A 93 -24.43 -3.23 0.66
C ASP A 93 -22.94 -3.26 1.06
N GLY A 94 -22.10 -2.49 0.38
CA GLY A 94 -20.65 -2.42 0.57
C GLY A 94 -20.19 -1.26 1.44
N LEU A 95 -18.95 -1.38 1.90
CA LEU A 95 -18.17 -0.29 2.48
C LEU A 95 -16.86 -0.20 1.73
N TRP A 96 -16.38 1.03 1.48
CA TRP A 96 -15.13 1.29 0.81
C TRP A 96 -14.35 2.39 1.49
N GLU A 97 -13.15 2.08 1.98
CA GLU A 97 -12.20 3.05 2.53
C GLU A 97 -11.04 3.21 1.56
N PHE A 98 -10.76 4.44 1.17
CA PHE A 98 -9.67 4.72 0.23
C PHE A 98 -9.14 6.14 0.38
N TYR A 99 -7.86 6.32 0.03
CA TYR A 99 -7.27 7.62 -0.25
C TYR A 99 -7.34 7.92 -1.74
N TRP A 100 -7.36 9.20 -2.06
CA TRP A 100 -7.26 9.66 -3.43
C TRP A 100 -6.45 10.94 -3.52
N ILE A 101 -5.76 11.11 -4.65
CA ILE A 101 -5.03 12.34 -4.98
C ILE A 101 -5.29 12.72 -6.42
N HIS A 102 -5.31 14.04 -6.65
CA HIS A 102 -5.18 14.65 -7.95
C HIS A 102 -3.80 15.30 -8.05
N PRO A 103 -2.79 14.60 -8.62
CA PRO A 103 -1.48 15.16 -8.88
C PRO A 103 -1.58 16.40 -9.75
N TYR A 104 -0.80 17.42 -9.44
CA TYR A 104 -0.78 18.71 -10.10
C TYR A 104 0.66 19.18 -10.32
N GLY A 105 0.84 20.15 -11.24
CA GLY A 105 2.13 20.70 -11.62
C GLY A 105 2.77 20.00 -12.81
N ASP A 106 3.57 20.76 -13.57
CA ASP A 106 4.14 20.29 -14.83
C ASP A 106 5.05 19.07 -14.64
N ALA A 107 5.81 19.04 -13.53
CA ALA A 107 6.66 17.89 -13.21
C ALA A 107 5.84 16.61 -13.00
N ALA A 108 4.74 16.66 -12.24
CA ALA A 108 3.90 15.50 -11.99
C ALA A 108 3.13 15.08 -13.24
N ALA A 109 2.56 16.03 -13.98
CA ALA A 109 1.81 15.76 -15.20
C ALA A 109 2.69 15.13 -16.29
N ASN A 110 3.83 15.74 -16.60
CA ASN A 110 4.78 15.23 -17.60
C ASN A 110 5.34 13.86 -17.21
N PHE A 111 5.66 13.67 -15.93
CA PHE A 111 6.13 12.37 -15.44
C PHE A 111 5.08 11.29 -15.66
N LEU A 112 3.82 11.54 -15.26
CA LEU A 112 2.74 10.54 -15.38
C LEU A 112 2.35 10.29 -16.83
N ASP A 113 2.31 11.31 -17.70
CA ASP A 113 2.02 11.14 -19.13
C ASP A 113 3.05 10.25 -19.84
N VAL A 114 4.33 10.34 -19.45
CA VAL A 114 5.41 9.56 -20.06
C VAL A 114 5.64 8.22 -19.36
N ALA A 115 5.57 8.22 -18.04
CA ALA A 115 6.00 7.07 -17.25
C ALA A 115 4.89 6.07 -16.98
N ALA A 116 3.63 6.49 -16.91
CA ALA A 116 2.53 5.56 -16.65
C ALA A 116 2.23 4.68 -17.88
N PRO A 117 2.14 3.37 -17.71
CA PRO A 117 1.88 2.48 -18.84
C PRO A 117 0.45 2.63 -19.37
N ILE A 118 0.30 2.63 -20.68
CA ILE A 118 -1.02 2.64 -21.34
C ILE A 118 -1.69 1.28 -21.13
N GLY A 119 -2.95 1.29 -20.68
CA GLY A 119 -3.75 0.07 -20.50
C GLY A 119 -3.48 -0.72 -19.21
N SER A 120 -2.52 -0.30 -18.39
CA SER A 120 -2.27 -0.88 -17.07
C SER A 120 -2.68 0.12 -15.99
N TYR A 121 -3.90 -0.01 -15.50
CA TYR A 121 -4.51 0.97 -14.61
C TYR A 121 -4.52 0.54 -13.14
N LEU A 122 -4.24 -0.73 -12.83
CA LEU A 122 -4.26 -1.26 -11.48
C LEU A 122 -2.97 -1.97 -11.12
N THR A 123 -2.58 -1.81 -9.87
CA THR A 123 -1.53 -2.61 -9.24
C THR A 123 -1.88 -2.88 -7.79
N GLN A 124 -1.17 -3.83 -7.17
CA GLN A 124 -1.25 -4.06 -5.73
C GLN A 124 -0.08 -3.34 -5.06
N PHE A 125 -0.34 -2.66 -3.96
CA PHE A 125 0.74 -2.04 -3.21
C PHE A 125 1.49 -3.06 -2.36
N GLU A 126 2.79 -2.86 -2.24
CA GLU A 126 3.62 -3.62 -1.32
C GLU A 126 3.38 -3.10 0.10
N PRO A 127 3.02 -3.99 1.08
CA PRO A 127 2.73 -3.56 2.45
C PRO A 127 3.86 -2.75 3.11
N GLU A 128 5.10 -3.05 2.74
CA GLU A 128 6.29 -2.38 3.26
C GLU A 128 6.42 -0.92 2.84
N TYR A 129 5.77 -0.53 1.76
CA TYR A 129 5.82 0.86 1.30
C TYR A 129 4.94 1.80 2.14
N GLU A 130 4.08 1.25 3.01
CA GLU A 130 3.30 2.01 3.98
C GLU A 130 2.46 3.15 3.36
N TYR A 131 1.82 2.89 2.23
CA TYR A 131 1.05 3.90 1.49
C TYR A 131 0.10 4.70 2.38
N GLN A 132 -0.55 4.06 3.35
CA GLN A 132 -1.46 4.73 4.26
C GLN A 132 -0.76 5.80 5.09
N GLN A 133 0.40 5.49 5.67
CA GLN A 133 1.18 6.44 6.47
C GLN A 133 1.68 7.60 5.62
N ARG A 134 2.11 7.32 4.38
CA ARG A 134 2.55 8.35 3.43
C ARG A 134 1.42 9.28 3.02
N MET A 135 0.21 8.74 2.78
CA MET A 135 -0.97 9.54 2.49
C MET A 135 -1.37 10.42 3.68
N GLU A 136 -1.34 9.89 4.91
CA GLU A 136 -1.58 10.70 6.13
C GLU A 136 -0.52 11.78 6.32
N SER A 137 0.75 11.51 6.01
CA SER A 137 1.82 12.51 6.04
C SER A 137 1.57 13.64 5.04
N LEU A 138 1.26 13.30 3.78
CA LEU A 138 0.90 14.27 2.74
C LEU A 138 -0.32 15.12 3.14
N MET A 139 -1.37 14.50 3.69
CA MET A 139 -2.55 15.22 4.15
C MET A 139 -2.21 16.21 5.26
N ARG A 140 -1.34 15.85 6.22
CA ARG A 140 -0.89 16.77 7.28
C ARG A 140 -0.13 17.97 6.69
N LEU A 141 0.85 17.73 5.80
CA LEU A 141 1.60 18.80 5.16
C LEU A 141 0.70 19.77 4.38
N CYS A 142 -0.28 19.21 3.64
CA CYS A 142 -1.26 20.00 2.90
C CYS A 142 -2.19 20.83 3.81
N THR A 143 -2.45 20.35 5.04
CA THR A 143 -3.31 21.04 6.01
C THR A 143 -2.56 22.12 6.77
N GLN A 144 -1.34 21.84 7.24
CA GLN A 144 -0.55 22.74 8.09
C GLN A 144 -0.02 23.96 7.32
N ARG A 145 0.34 23.78 6.05
CA ARG A 145 0.83 24.83 5.14
C ARG A 145 1.93 25.69 5.76
N GLU A 146 2.89 25.06 6.44
CA GLU A 146 4.05 25.75 6.96
C GLU A 146 4.95 26.23 5.82
N ARG A 147 5.81 27.22 6.12
CA ARG A 147 6.78 27.74 5.14
C ARG A 147 7.68 26.62 4.64
N GLY A 148 7.71 26.40 3.33
CA GLY A 148 8.49 25.35 2.69
C GLY A 148 7.80 23.98 2.61
N SER A 149 6.54 23.85 3.07
CA SER A 149 5.79 22.58 2.95
C SER A 149 5.61 22.13 1.50
N GLU A 150 5.60 23.05 0.53
CA GLU A 150 5.54 22.72 -0.90
C GLU A 150 6.71 21.86 -1.36
N TRP A 151 7.90 22.04 -0.80
CA TRP A 151 9.08 21.23 -1.13
C TRP A 151 8.96 19.81 -0.55
N LEU A 152 8.48 19.69 0.69
CA LEU A 152 8.23 18.39 1.33
C LEU A 152 7.09 17.63 0.64
N ILE A 153 6.03 18.32 0.25
CA ILE A 153 4.95 17.74 -0.56
C ILE A 153 5.52 17.22 -1.89
N SER A 154 6.34 18.03 -2.57
CA SER A 154 6.95 17.65 -3.85
C SER A 154 7.82 16.40 -3.73
N GLN A 155 8.65 16.32 -2.70
CA GLN A 155 9.50 15.17 -2.44
C GLN A 155 8.66 13.90 -2.18
N GLN A 156 7.72 13.95 -1.23
CA GLN A 156 6.91 12.78 -0.85
C GLN A 156 6.00 12.33 -1.99
N LEU A 157 5.40 13.27 -2.72
CA LEU A 157 4.55 12.96 -3.86
C LEU A 157 5.35 12.34 -5.01
N SER A 158 6.51 12.92 -5.33
CA SER A 158 7.41 12.35 -6.34
C SER A 158 7.77 10.91 -6.02
N GLU A 159 8.19 10.63 -4.78
CA GLU A 159 8.54 9.28 -4.33
C GLU A 159 7.34 8.31 -4.47
N LEU A 160 6.15 8.73 -4.04
CA LEU A 160 4.92 7.94 -4.13
C LEU A 160 4.55 7.62 -5.58
N LEU A 161 4.60 8.61 -6.48
CA LEU A 161 4.24 8.43 -7.88
C LEU A 161 5.27 7.56 -8.62
N HIS A 162 6.56 7.72 -8.36
CA HIS A 162 7.60 6.86 -8.94
C HIS A 162 7.42 5.41 -8.51
N HIS A 163 7.18 5.16 -7.22
CA HIS A 163 6.93 3.82 -6.73
C HIS A 163 5.69 3.20 -7.38
N MET A 164 4.59 3.94 -7.46
CA MET A 164 3.37 3.50 -8.14
C MET A 164 3.63 3.12 -9.60
N VAL A 165 4.35 3.96 -10.36
CA VAL A 165 4.65 3.69 -11.78
C VAL A 165 5.52 2.45 -11.93
N ILE A 166 6.52 2.24 -11.08
CA ILE A 166 7.32 1.02 -11.07
C ILE A 166 6.42 -0.22 -10.89
N GLN A 167 5.47 -0.17 -9.96
CA GLN A 167 4.52 -1.27 -9.74
C GLN A 167 3.59 -1.48 -10.95
N LEU A 168 3.06 -0.42 -11.54
CA LEU A 168 2.20 -0.49 -12.73
C LEU A 168 2.92 -1.08 -13.95
N ARG A 169 4.24 -0.85 -14.07
CA ARG A 169 5.07 -1.36 -15.16
C ARG A 169 5.54 -2.80 -14.98
N ARG A 170 5.47 -3.33 -13.76
CA ARG A 170 5.80 -4.75 -13.50
C ARG A 170 4.80 -5.65 -14.22
N ARG A 171 5.27 -6.38 -15.22
CA ARG A 171 4.47 -7.42 -15.88
C ARG A 171 4.48 -8.68 -15.03
N PRO A 172 3.39 -9.47 -15.01
CA PRO A 172 3.40 -10.78 -14.33
C PRO A 172 4.55 -11.68 -14.82
N GLU A 173 4.92 -11.58 -16.07
CA GLU A 173 6.03 -12.30 -16.69
C GLU A 173 7.42 -11.81 -16.26
N ASP A 174 7.55 -10.58 -15.80
CA ASP A 174 8.81 -10.03 -15.26
C ASP A 174 9.02 -10.44 -13.81
N GLU A 175 8.01 -11.04 -13.18
CA GLU A 175 8.10 -11.46 -11.80
C GLU A 175 8.80 -12.81 -11.69
N THR A 176 9.97 -12.78 -11.06
CA THR A 176 10.75 -13.99 -10.81
C THR A 176 9.98 -14.99 -9.95
N LEU A 177 10.37 -16.27 -9.99
CA LEU A 177 9.81 -17.30 -9.13
C LEU A 177 9.90 -16.89 -7.64
N SER A 178 11.01 -16.28 -7.25
CA SER A 178 11.21 -15.77 -5.89
C SER A 178 10.26 -14.61 -5.56
N GLY A 179 10.02 -13.70 -6.49
CA GLY A 179 9.06 -12.61 -6.33
C GLY A 179 7.64 -13.12 -6.10
N ARG A 180 7.19 -14.09 -6.90
CA ARG A 180 5.88 -14.76 -6.70
C ARG A 180 5.79 -15.49 -5.36
N ALA A 181 6.87 -16.16 -4.95
CA ALA A 181 6.94 -16.84 -3.65
C ALA A 181 6.85 -15.83 -2.49
N ILE A 182 7.57 -14.72 -2.57
CA ILE A 182 7.53 -13.63 -1.57
C ILE A 182 6.12 -13.08 -1.45
N ARG A 183 5.46 -12.79 -2.57
CA ARG A 183 4.07 -12.27 -2.57
C ARG A 183 3.11 -13.25 -1.90
N TYR A 184 3.20 -14.55 -2.23
CA TYR A 184 2.39 -15.58 -1.58
C TYR A 184 2.64 -15.62 -0.06
N MET A 185 3.92 -15.68 0.35
CA MET A 185 4.28 -15.72 1.77
C MET A 185 3.81 -14.49 2.54
N LYS A 186 3.93 -13.29 1.97
CA LYS A 186 3.46 -12.05 2.59
C LYS A 186 1.94 -12.01 2.74
N LYS A 187 1.20 -12.53 1.77
CA LYS A 187 -0.27 -12.63 1.82
C LYS A 187 -0.75 -13.60 2.90
N HIS A 188 -0.03 -14.71 3.09
CA HIS A 188 -0.44 -15.82 3.95
C HIS A 188 0.41 -15.96 5.22
N PHE A 189 1.27 -14.98 5.59
CA PHE A 189 2.26 -15.14 6.66
C PHE A 189 1.67 -15.51 8.02
N ARG A 190 0.40 -15.17 8.27
CA ARG A 190 -0.31 -15.50 9.52
C ARG A 190 -0.82 -16.94 9.56
N GLU A 191 -0.86 -17.59 8.43
CA GLU A 191 -1.36 -18.95 8.25
C GLU A 191 -0.18 -19.95 8.28
N PRO A 192 -0.44 -21.24 8.51
CA PRO A 192 0.56 -22.27 8.30
C PRO A 192 0.93 -22.37 6.81
N VAL A 193 2.08 -21.82 6.43
CA VAL A 193 2.62 -21.94 5.07
C VAL A 193 3.67 -23.04 5.06
N THR A 194 3.38 -24.15 4.36
CA THR A 194 4.36 -25.20 4.08
C THR A 194 5.08 -24.93 2.76
N LEU A 195 6.30 -25.44 2.63
CA LEU A 195 7.06 -25.33 1.36
C LEU A 195 6.36 -26.04 0.22
N ASP A 196 5.70 -27.16 0.49
CA ASP A 196 4.97 -27.93 -0.53
C ASP A 196 3.74 -27.16 -1.03
N ALA A 197 2.94 -26.58 -0.12
CA ALA A 197 1.80 -25.74 -0.51
C ALA A 197 2.25 -24.50 -1.30
N LEU A 198 3.36 -23.89 -0.91
CA LEU A 198 3.94 -22.77 -1.64
C LEU A 198 4.40 -23.19 -3.04
N ALA A 199 5.14 -24.29 -3.17
CA ALA A 199 5.64 -24.80 -4.44
C ALA A 199 4.48 -25.20 -5.38
N GLN A 200 3.46 -25.88 -4.83
CA GLN A 200 2.24 -26.24 -5.57
C GLN A 200 1.49 -25.01 -6.10
N SER A 201 1.36 -23.96 -5.27
CA SER A 201 0.70 -22.71 -5.69
C SER A 201 1.43 -21.98 -6.82
N LEU A 202 2.72 -22.25 -6.99
CA LEU A 202 3.59 -21.66 -8.01
C LEU A 202 3.84 -22.59 -9.20
N PHE A 203 3.24 -23.80 -9.19
CA PHE A 203 3.39 -24.83 -10.23
C PHE A 203 4.86 -25.28 -10.46
N VAL A 204 5.63 -25.45 -9.37
CA VAL A 204 7.03 -25.91 -9.40
C VAL A 204 7.29 -26.98 -8.35
N SER A 205 8.41 -27.72 -8.46
CA SER A 205 8.84 -28.62 -7.38
C SER A 205 9.42 -27.84 -6.19
N THR A 206 9.32 -28.41 -5.00
CA THR A 206 9.84 -27.83 -3.75
C THR A 206 11.35 -27.59 -3.84
N GLU A 207 12.12 -28.51 -4.45
CA GLU A 207 13.56 -28.39 -4.63
C GLU A 207 13.91 -27.25 -5.58
N HIS A 208 13.17 -27.12 -6.69
CA HIS A 208 13.36 -26.01 -7.63
C HIS A 208 13.10 -24.66 -6.97
N LEU A 209 12.00 -24.57 -6.22
CA LEU A 209 11.65 -23.36 -5.46
C LEU A 209 12.77 -22.97 -4.49
N ILE A 210 13.23 -23.90 -3.64
CA ILE A 210 14.28 -23.61 -2.64
C ILE A 210 15.57 -23.15 -3.31
N ARG A 211 15.99 -23.83 -4.38
CA ARG A 211 17.21 -23.49 -5.10
C ARG A 211 17.15 -22.14 -5.78
N ALA A 212 16.06 -21.87 -6.52
CA ALA A 212 15.86 -20.59 -7.19
C ALA A 212 15.77 -19.44 -6.20
N PHE A 213 14.95 -19.61 -5.15
CA PHE A 213 14.75 -18.61 -4.11
C PHE A 213 16.05 -18.27 -3.37
N LYS A 214 16.83 -19.29 -2.98
CA LYS A 214 18.11 -19.09 -2.31
C LYS A 214 19.13 -18.40 -3.21
N LYS A 215 19.15 -18.72 -4.52
CA LYS A 215 20.02 -18.08 -5.50
C LYS A 215 19.74 -16.58 -5.63
N GLU A 216 18.47 -16.18 -5.62
CA GLU A 216 18.10 -14.77 -5.82
C GLU A 216 18.10 -13.95 -4.51
N THR A 217 17.67 -14.54 -3.39
CA THR A 217 17.47 -13.80 -2.13
C THR A 217 18.55 -14.02 -1.08
N GLY A 218 19.45 -14.99 -1.30
CA GLY A 218 20.48 -15.39 -0.35
C GLY A 218 19.95 -16.24 0.83
N SER A 219 18.64 -16.46 0.96
CA SER A 219 17.99 -17.19 2.06
C SER A 219 17.00 -18.23 1.54
N THR A 220 16.62 -19.21 2.39
CA THR A 220 15.54 -20.12 2.02
C THR A 220 14.18 -19.47 2.20
N PRO A 221 13.10 -19.95 1.50
CA PRO A 221 11.74 -19.42 1.70
C PRO A 221 11.30 -19.46 3.16
N HIS A 222 11.62 -20.53 3.89
CA HIS A 222 11.29 -20.67 5.30
C HIS A 222 12.01 -19.62 6.18
N GLN A 223 13.32 -19.38 5.94
CA GLN A 223 14.07 -18.34 6.65
C GLN A 223 13.49 -16.95 6.36
N TYR A 224 13.16 -16.67 5.10
CA TYR A 224 12.53 -15.42 4.69
C TYR A 224 11.19 -15.20 5.41
N LEU A 225 10.29 -16.20 5.37
CA LEU A 225 8.98 -16.12 6.04
C LEU A 225 9.11 -15.90 7.54
N THR A 226 10.05 -16.63 8.19
CA THR A 226 10.31 -16.48 9.62
C THR A 226 10.76 -15.06 9.94
N ARG A 227 11.71 -14.51 9.18
CA ARG A 227 12.18 -13.13 9.34
C ARG A 227 11.08 -12.11 9.13
N TYR A 228 10.25 -12.31 8.11
CA TYR A 228 9.09 -11.44 7.83
C TYR A 228 8.08 -11.43 8.99
N ARG A 229 7.79 -12.60 9.57
CA ARG A 229 6.95 -12.75 10.77
C ARG A 229 7.53 -12.00 11.97
N LEU A 230 8.85 -12.10 12.17
CA LEU A 230 9.54 -11.42 13.27
C LEU A 230 9.53 -9.90 13.13
N ILE A 231 9.66 -9.36 11.91
CA ILE A 231 9.55 -7.93 11.64
C ILE A 231 8.14 -7.43 12.01
N ASN A 232 7.10 -8.14 11.60
CA ASN A 232 5.71 -7.78 11.95
C ASN A 232 5.46 -7.89 13.46
N ALA A 233 6.03 -8.90 14.11
CA ALA A 233 5.94 -9.03 15.57
C ALA A 233 6.64 -7.89 16.31
N ALA A 234 7.81 -7.47 15.85
CA ALA A 234 8.56 -6.36 16.42
C ALA A 234 7.75 -5.05 16.34
N GLN A 235 7.09 -4.78 15.22
CA GLN A 235 6.18 -3.64 15.10
C GLN A 235 5.00 -3.73 16.09
N MET A 236 4.38 -4.90 16.25
CA MET A 236 3.31 -5.07 17.25
C MET A 236 3.81 -4.89 18.68
N LEU A 237 5.02 -5.33 19.01
CA LEU A 237 5.63 -5.10 20.33
C LEU A 237 5.87 -3.62 20.60
N GLU A 238 6.23 -2.86 19.59
CA GLU A 238 6.54 -1.42 19.69
C GLU A 238 5.27 -0.57 19.79
N PHE A 239 4.19 -0.96 19.08
CA PHE A 239 2.98 -0.10 18.92
C PHE A 239 1.73 -0.65 19.62
N SER A 240 1.82 -1.70 20.44
CA SER A 240 0.68 -2.23 21.19
C SER A 240 1.07 -2.90 22.50
N ASP A 241 0.10 -2.89 23.46
CA ASP A 241 0.20 -3.54 24.77
C ASP A 241 -0.17 -5.02 24.75
N ARG A 242 -0.28 -5.64 23.57
CA ARG A 242 -0.71 -7.04 23.42
C ARG A 242 0.26 -7.97 24.13
N ARG A 243 -0.28 -9.08 24.64
CA ARG A 243 0.55 -10.14 25.26
C ARG A 243 1.47 -10.77 24.21
N VAL A 244 2.63 -11.24 24.64
CA VAL A 244 3.64 -11.86 23.77
C VAL A 244 3.07 -13.08 23.05
N GLU A 245 2.20 -13.86 23.72
CA GLU A 245 1.52 -15.02 23.17
C GLU A 245 0.57 -14.62 22.02
N GLU A 246 -0.19 -13.56 22.21
CA GLU A 246 -1.10 -13.03 21.19
C GLU A 246 -0.34 -12.48 19.97
N ILE A 247 0.80 -11.83 20.21
CA ILE A 247 1.67 -11.37 19.12
C ILE A 247 2.26 -12.54 18.35
N ALA A 248 2.70 -13.60 19.02
CA ALA A 248 3.21 -14.81 18.39
C ALA A 248 2.16 -15.41 17.43
N GLU A 249 0.93 -15.60 17.91
CA GLU A 249 -0.18 -16.12 17.11
C GLU A 249 -0.51 -15.22 15.91
N LYS A 250 -0.69 -13.91 16.14
CA LYS A 250 -1.00 -12.93 15.08
C LYS A 250 0.13 -12.76 14.07
N SER A 251 1.35 -13.12 14.42
CA SER A 251 2.50 -13.14 13.52
C SER A 251 2.70 -14.49 12.83
N GLY A 252 1.83 -15.48 13.05
CA GLY A 252 1.83 -16.77 12.36
C GLY A 252 2.80 -17.79 12.95
N PHE A 253 3.25 -17.63 14.20
CA PHE A 253 4.03 -18.67 14.89
C PHE A 253 3.10 -19.71 15.50
N SER A 254 3.48 -20.98 15.37
CA SER A 254 2.71 -22.11 15.92
C SER A 254 2.78 -22.23 17.44
N SER A 255 3.77 -21.60 18.09
CA SER A 255 3.92 -21.56 19.54
C SER A 255 4.72 -20.35 20.00
N SER A 256 4.42 -19.85 21.19
CA SER A 256 5.18 -18.76 21.83
C SER A 256 6.64 -19.14 22.08
N GLY A 257 6.94 -20.40 22.36
CA GLY A 257 8.33 -20.88 22.54
C GLY A 257 9.15 -20.75 21.26
N SER A 258 8.59 -21.18 20.12
CA SER A 258 9.22 -21.00 18.79
C SER A 258 9.41 -19.53 18.46
N PHE A 259 8.40 -18.69 18.74
CA PHE A 259 8.49 -17.25 18.55
C PHE A 259 9.64 -16.63 19.37
N ILE A 260 9.65 -16.83 20.69
CA ILE A 260 10.65 -16.27 21.60
C ILE A 260 12.08 -16.69 21.19
N SER A 261 12.27 -17.96 20.85
CA SER A 261 13.57 -18.48 20.43
C SER A 261 14.05 -17.83 19.12
N ASN A 262 13.19 -17.76 18.10
CA ASN A 262 13.51 -17.11 16.82
C ASN A 262 13.72 -15.60 17.00
N PHE A 263 12.90 -14.93 17.82
CA PHE A 263 13.02 -13.50 18.08
C PHE A 263 14.35 -13.17 18.77
N ARG A 264 14.73 -13.93 19.80
CA ARG A 264 16.00 -13.75 20.49
C ARG A 264 17.21 -13.96 19.56
N ARG A 265 17.13 -14.94 18.67
CA ARG A 265 18.19 -15.19 17.67
C ARG A 265 18.32 -14.04 16.67
N GLU A 266 17.23 -13.40 16.24
CA GLU A 266 17.23 -12.33 15.25
C GLU A 266 17.58 -10.96 15.87
N TYR A 267 17.02 -10.64 17.05
CA TYR A 267 17.15 -9.32 17.68
C TYR A 267 18.11 -9.27 18.89
N GLY A 268 18.69 -10.40 19.31
CA GLY A 268 19.63 -10.48 20.44
C GLY A 268 19.01 -10.39 21.84
N CYS A 269 17.69 -10.12 21.94
CA CYS A 269 16.94 -9.97 23.19
C CYS A 269 15.57 -10.64 23.10
N THR A 270 14.93 -10.87 24.26
CA THR A 270 13.56 -11.40 24.29
C THR A 270 12.53 -10.37 23.81
N PRO A 271 11.32 -10.80 23.36
CA PRO A 271 10.25 -9.88 22.97
C PRO A 271 9.88 -8.87 24.05
N LEU A 272 9.86 -9.28 25.34
CA LEU A 272 9.59 -8.38 26.47
C LEU A 272 10.70 -7.34 26.63
N GLN A 273 11.97 -7.76 26.62
CA GLN A 273 13.11 -6.85 26.68
C GLN A 273 13.13 -5.88 25.51
N TYR A 274 12.77 -6.35 24.31
CA TYR A 274 12.66 -5.49 23.12
C TYR A 274 11.60 -4.40 23.32
N ARG A 275 10.42 -4.75 23.85
CA ARG A 275 9.36 -3.80 24.20
C ARG A 275 9.84 -2.75 25.19
N GLU A 276 10.44 -3.18 26.30
CA GLU A 276 10.95 -2.28 27.35
C GLU A 276 11.99 -1.29 26.81
N LEU A 277 12.93 -1.76 25.98
CA LEU A 277 13.95 -0.92 25.36
C LEU A 277 13.33 0.15 24.45
N ARG A 278 12.30 -0.21 23.69
CA ARG A 278 11.64 0.72 22.76
C ARG A 278 10.71 1.71 23.45
N TRP A 279 10.07 1.32 24.56
CA TRP A 279 9.20 2.21 25.34
C TRP A 279 9.97 3.20 26.20
N ASN A 280 11.11 2.80 26.74
CA ASN A 280 11.99 3.69 27.51
C ASN A 280 12.79 4.68 26.63
N SER A 281 12.74 4.51 25.29
CA SER A 281 13.42 5.37 24.33
C SER A 281 12.47 6.42 23.70
N ARG A 282 11.21 6.47 24.14
CA ARG A 282 10.19 7.45 23.75
C ARG A 282 10.02 8.50 24.85
#